data_cdbc99f28ed850fd708c0e831aa19b60
#
_entry.id   cdbc99f28ed850fd708c0e831aa19b60
#
_cell.length_a   1.000
_cell.length_b   1.000
_cell.length_c   1.000
_cell.angle_alpha   90.00
_cell.angle_beta   90.00
_cell.angle_gamma   90.00
#
_symmetry.space_group_name_H-M   'P 1'
#
loop_
_entity.id
_entity.type
_entity.pdbx_description
1 polymer ?
#
loop_
_entity_poly.entity_id
_entity_poly.type
_entity_poly.pdbx_seq_one_letter_code
_entity_poly.pdbx_strand_id
1 'polypeptide(L)'
;QGKKNHGEGKGWLRKYQLLSGISGIMLILGLGILIYHPSGNLQITCLDIGQGDCISIQLPQGQNFLIDGGSSNKKNIARYQILPFLKNRGIGVIDAILISHTDNDHISGVLELFDYMRTHLTSVRVKNLILPEWTQPDDAYQQLVDKAQAAGVNVQKGRKGEQIALGKASLRFLSPDRGTAGTDANEDGMVVELTYGGFEGLFTGDIGTETEKKLLPELEDVDFLKVGHHGSRYSTCQEFLDVVRPELAVVSCSA
;
A
#
# COMPACT_ATOMS: atom_id res chain seq x y z
N GLN A 1 20.04 -76.08 -17.56
CA GLN A 1 19.40 -75.64 -16.30
C GLN A 1 19.73 -74.16 -16.10
N GLY A 2 18.84 -73.27 -16.50
CA GLY A 2 18.97 -71.85 -16.30
C GLY A 2 17.93 -71.33 -15.28
N LYS A 3 18.33 -71.06 -14.05
CA LYS A 3 17.53 -70.34 -13.09
C LYS A 3 17.55 -68.90 -13.50
N LYS A 4 16.44 -68.41 -14.09
CA LYS A 4 16.21 -66.93 -14.30
C LYS A 4 16.07 -66.28 -12.97
N ASN A 5 16.94 -65.28 -12.69
CA ASN A 5 16.88 -64.39 -11.55
C ASN A 5 15.64 -63.45 -11.64
N HIS A 6 14.51 -63.90 -11.06
CA HIS A 6 13.27 -63.13 -10.98
C HIS A 6 13.23 -62.12 -9.79
N GLY A 7 14.32 -62.02 -9.02
CA GLY A 7 14.37 -61.20 -7.80
C GLY A 7 14.84 -59.74 -8.00
N GLU A 8 15.72 -59.52 -8.98
CA GLU A 8 16.35 -58.18 -9.14
C GLU A 8 15.40 -57.09 -9.68
N GLY A 9 14.47 -57.46 -10.56
CA GLY A 9 13.51 -56.49 -11.14
C GLY A 9 12.50 -55.91 -10.16
N LYS A 10 12.13 -56.65 -9.11
CA LYS A 10 11.18 -56.17 -8.08
C LYS A 10 11.81 -55.18 -7.10
N GLY A 11 13.11 -55.36 -6.81
CA GLY A 11 13.83 -54.43 -5.94
C GLY A 11 14.06 -53.07 -6.60
N TRP A 12 14.33 -53.07 -7.90
CA TRP A 12 14.54 -51.84 -8.67
C TRP A 12 13.24 -51.02 -8.82
N LEU A 13 12.11 -51.64 -9.17
CA LEU A 13 10.80 -51.03 -9.23
C LEU A 13 10.38 -50.39 -7.90
N ARG A 14 10.58 -51.07 -6.77
CA ARG A 14 10.29 -50.53 -5.43
C ARG A 14 11.14 -49.29 -5.12
N LYS A 15 12.42 -49.31 -5.52
CA LYS A 15 13.31 -48.13 -5.31
C LYS A 15 12.85 -46.91 -6.09
N TYR A 16 12.41 -47.09 -7.35
CA TYR A 16 11.86 -45.99 -8.16
C TYR A 16 10.51 -45.47 -7.64
N GLN A 17 9.64 -46.36 -7.18
CA GLN A 17 8.38 -45.94 -6.53
C GLN A 17 8.63 -45.19 -5.25
N LEU A 18 9.62 -45.56 -4.45
CA LEU A 18 10.00 -44.83 -3.24
C LEU A 18 10.57 -43.46 -3.59
N LEU A 19 11.49 -43.36 -4.55
CA LEU A 19 12.09 -42.10 -4.99
C LEU A 19 11.06 -41.16 -5.59
N SER A 20 10.13 -41.67 -6.42
CA SER A 20 9.06 -40.82 -6.98
C SER A 20 8.10 -40.33 -5.90
N GLY A 21 7.80 -41.13 -4.89
CA GLY A 21 7.01 -40.75 -3.74
C GLY A 21 7.68 -39.62 -2.93
N ILE A 22 8.97 -39.77 -2.64
CA ILE A 22 9.76 -38.73 -1.96
C ILE A 22 9.80 -37.43 -2.76
N SER A 23 10.05 -37.51 -4.08
CA SER A 23 10.06 -36.35 -4.97
C SER A 23 8.70 -35.65 -5.01
N GLY A 24 7.60 -36.38 -5.01
CA GLY A 24 6.24 -35.83 -4.92
C GLY A 24 5.99 -35.10 -3.62
N ILE A 25 6.41 -35.69 -2.49
CA ILE A 25 6.29 -35.07 -1.17
C ILE A 25 7.14 -33.77 -1.10
N MET A 26 8.38 -33.82 -1.59
CA MET A 26 9.26 -32.63 -1.63
C MET A 26 8.67 -31.51 -2.50
N LEU A 27 8.04 -31.85 -3.63
CA LEU A 27 7.36 -30.87 -4.48
C LEU A 27 6.18 -30.24 -3.76
N ILE A 28 5.34 -31.05 -3.10
CA ILE A 28 4.18 -30.56 -2.33
C ILE A 28 4.63 -29.67 -1.17
N LEU A 29 5.67 -30.08 -0.43
CA LEU A 29 6.24 -29.27 0.64
C LEU A 29 6.84 -27.96 0.10
N GLY A 30 7.55 -28.00 -1.01
CA GLY A 30 8.10 -26.81 -1.68
C GLY A 30 7.00 -25.85 -2.14
N LEU A 31 5.94 -26.37 -2.76
CA LEU A 31 4.75 -25.59 -3.12
C LEU A 31 4.04 -25.04 -1.88
N GLY A 32 3.93 -25.85 -0.82
CA GLY A 32 3.37 -25.41 0.46
C GLY A 32 4.13 -24.24 1.08
N ILE A 33 5.47 -24.28 1.06
CA ILE A 33 6.32 -23.19 1.54
C ILE A 33 6.17 -21.94 0.66
N LEU A 34 6.03 -22.09 -0.66
CA LEU A 34 5.82 -20.96 -1.58
C LEU A 34 4.44 -20.31 -1.41
N ILE A 35 3.42 -21.08 -1.02
CA ILE A 35 2.05 -20.61 -0.83
C ILE A 35 1.81 -20.17 0.63
N TYR A 36 2.55 -20.75 1.57
CA TYR A 36 2.42 -20.40 2.98
C TYR A 36 3.13 -19.07 3.27
N HIS A 37 2.35 -18.00 3.20
CA HIS A 37 2.73 -16.74 3.85
C HIS A 37 2.18 -16.80 5.28
N PRO A 38 3.02 -16.96 6.32
CA PRO A 38 2.53 -16.87 7.69
C PRO A 38 1.81 -15.54 7.82
N SER A 39 0.61 -15.56 8.40
CA SER A 39 -0.11 -14.35 8.79
C SER A 39 0.82 -13.54 9.69
N GLY A 40 1.51 -12.58 9.09
CA GLY A 40 2.46 -11.73 9.76
C GLY A 40 1.75 -10.74 10.67
N ASN A 41 2.52 -9.89 11.31
CA ASN A 41 2.00 -8.71 11.97
C ASN A 41 1.56 -7.67 10.92
N LEU A 42 0.75 -6.70 11.32
CA LEU A 42 0.59 -5.47 10.58
C LEU A 42 1.98 -4.85 10.32
N GLN A 43 2.28 -4.52 9.08
CA GLN A 43 3.53 -3.86 8.70
C GLN A 43 3.22 -2.55 7.98
N ILE A 44 3.78 -1.47 8.49
CA ILE A 44 3.77 -0.15 7.85
C ILE A 44 5.22 0.15 7.46
N THR A 45 5.45 0.47 6.20
CA THR A 45 6.78 0.79 5.69
C THR A 45 6.73 2.09 4.92
N CYS A 46 7.41 3.11 5.42
CA CYS A 46 7.63 4.35 4.68
C CYS A 46 8.85 4.15 3.79
N LEU A 47 8.69 4.28 2.48
CA LEU A 47 9.77 4.08 1.52
C LEU A 47 10.60 5.35 1.41
N ASP A 48 11.93 5.22 1.37
CA ASP A 48 12.81 6.35 1.02
C ASP A 48 12.70 6.66 -0.47
N ILE A 49 11.84 7.59 -0.79
CA ILE A 49 11.63 8.09 -2.16
C ILE A 49 12.16 9.50 -2.37
N GLY A 50 12.89 10.06 -1.40
CA GLY A 50 13.33 11.46 -1.38
C GLY A 50 12.25 12.39 -0.87
N GLN A 51 12.05 13.54 -1.54
CA GLN A 51 10.98 14.46 -1.20
C GLN A 51 9.65 13.94 -1.76
N GLY A 52 8.75 13.51 -0.89
CA GLY A 52 7.45 12.96 -1.22
C GLY A 52 7.03 11.81 -0.29
N ASP A 53 5.93 11.15 -0.61
CA ASP A 53 5.36 10.07 0.20
C ASP A 53 5.15 8.78 -0.60
N CYS A 54 5.48 7.67 0.04
CA CYS A 54 5.11 6.33 -0.40
C CYS A 54 5.09 5.39 0.82
N ILE A 55 3.90 5.02 1.25
CA ILE A 55 3.72 4.22 2.45
C ILE A 55 3.04 2.90 2.09
N SER A 56 3.69 1.80 2.38
CA SER A 56 3.12 0.46 2.21
C SER A 56 2.53 -0.04 3.51
N ILE A 57 1.29 -0.51 3.45
CA ILE A 57 0.58 -1.16 4.56
C ILE A 57 0.30 -2.59 4.15
N GLN A 58 0.83 -3.55 4.91
CA GLN A 58 0.59 -4.97 4.72
C GLN A 58 -0.18 -5.52 5.92
N LEU A 59 -1.39 -6.00 5.67
CA LEU A 59 -2.22 -6.61 6.71
C LEU A 59 -1.86 -8.09 6.89
N PRO A 60 -1.99 -8.64 8.10
CA PRO A 60 -1.71 -10.04 8.38
C PRO A 60 -2.51 -11.04 7.53
N GLN A 61 -3.68 -10.62 7.04
CA GLN A 61 -4.53 -11.44 6.19
C GLN A 61 -4.11 -11.42 4.71
N GLY A 62 -3.03 -10.69 4.37
CA GLY A 62 -2.45 -10.65 3.03
C GLY A 62 -2.92 -9.51 2.15
N GLN A 63 -3.79 -8.60 2.64
CA GLN A 63 -4.12 -7.39 1.90
C GLN A 63 -2.96 -6.40 1.95
N ASN A 64 -2.74 -5.73 0.82
CA ASN A 64 -1.65 -4.78 0.63
C ASN A 64 -2.19 -3.45 0.12
N PHE A 65 -1.78 -2.37 0.75
CA PHE A 65 -2.16 -1.02 0.38
C PHE A 65 -0.91 -0.16 0.18
N LEU A 66 -1.03 0.83 -0.69
CA LEU A 66 -0.11 1.97 -0.74
C LEU A 66 -0.89 3.23 -0.40
N ILE A 67 -0.30 4.11 0.39
CA ILE A 67 -0.72 5.49 0.51
C ILE A 67 0.34 6.32 -0.20
N ASP A 68 -0.10 7.00 -1.26
CA ASP A 68 0.75 7.78 -2.16
C ASP A 68 1.85 6.94 -2.85
N GLY A 69 2.68 7.58 -3.63
CA GLY A 69 3.80 6.96 -4.31
C GLY A 69 4.44 7.92 -5.30
N GLY A 70 4.98 9.03 -4.82
CA GLY A 70 5.58 10.03 -5.67
C GLY A 70 6.80 10.71 -5.07
N SER A 71 7.55 11.43 -5.88
CA SER A 71 8.71 12.22 -5.48
C SER A 71 8.88 13.42 -6.38
N SER A 72 9.22 14.58 -5.79
CA SER A 72 9.54 15.80 -6.54
C SER A 72 11.02 15.89 -6.93
N ASN A 73 11.92 15.15 -6.26
CA ASN A 73 13.36 15.24 -6.51
C ASN A 73 14.00 13.95 -7.04
N LYS A 74 13.32 12.80 -6.99
CA LYS A 74 13.76 11.55 -7.63
C LYS A 74 12.89 11.23 -8.84
N LYS A 75 13.45 10.55 -9.84
CA LYS A 75 12.75 10.10 -11.06
C LYS A 75 12.66 8.59 -11.09
N ASN A 76 11.72 8.07 -11.89
CA ASN A 76 11.51 6.64 -12.09
C ASN A 76 11.25 5.90 -10.76
N ILE A 77 10.40 6.48 -9.92
CA ILE A 77 10.09 5.99 -8.57
C ILE A 77 9.47 4.58 -8.63
N ALA A 78 8.55 4.32 -9.57
CA ALA A 78 8.00 2.98 -9.70
C ALA A 78 9.09 1.95 -10.03
N ARG A 79 10.00 2.29 -10.93
CA ARG A 79 11.06 1.37 -11.39
C ARG A 79 12.10 1.05 -10.32
N TYR A 80 12.56 2.07 -9.59
CA TYR A 80 13.73 1.94 -8.73
C TYR A 80 13.41 1.82 -7.25
N GLN A 81 12.18 2.17 -6.84
CA GLN A 81 11.77 2.14 -5.44
C GLN A 81 10.55 1.22 -5.25
N ILE A 82 9.39 1.53 -5.85
CA ILE A 82 8.14 0.81 -5.57
C ILE A 82 8.21 -0.65 -6.04
N LEU A 83 8.50 -0.91 -7.31
CA LEU A 83 8.52 -2.27 -7.86
C LEU A 83 9.58 -3.18 -7.22
N PRO A 84 10.83 -2.73 -6.97
CA PRO A 84 11.80 -3.53 -6.22
C PRO A 84 11.35 -3.86 -4.81
N PHE A 85 10.77 -2.90 -4.08
CA PHE A 85 10.21 -3.12 -2.75
C PHE A 85 9.10 -4.19 -2.79
N LEU A 86 8.10 -4.02 -3.65
CA LEU A 86 6.98 -4.96 -3.78
C LEU A 86 7.47 -6.37 -4.11
N LYS A 87 8.42 -6.50 -5.04
CA LYS A 87 9.01 -7.79 -5.40
C LYS A 87 9.79 -8.42 -4.24
N ASN A 88 10.56 -7.63 -3.51
CA ASN A 88 11.29 -8.11 -2.33
C ASN A 88 10.34 -8.64 -1.24
N ARG A 89 9.18 -7.99 -1.08
CA ARG A 89 8.13 -8.41 -0.14
C ARG A 89 7.21 -9.51 -0.68
N GLY A 90 7.39 -9.96 -1.92
CA GLY A 90 6.51 -10.93 -2.56
C GLY A 90 5.10 -10.41 -2.87
N ILE A 91 4.93 -9.09 -2.95
CA ILE A 91 3.65 -8.43 -3.22
C ILE A 91 3.44 -8.40 -4.74
N GLY A 92 2.57 -9.27 -5.24
CA GLY A 92 2.14 -9.28 -6.64
C GLY A 92 0.83 -8.53 -6.89
N VAL A 93 0.08 -8.23 -5.82
CA VAL A 93 -1.21 -7.55 -5.89
C VAL A 93 -1.29 -6.48 -4.81
N ILE A 94 -1.64 -5.26 -5.21
CA ILE A 94 -2.01 -4.15 -4.34
C ILE A 94 -3.54 -4.05 -4.36
N ASP A 95 -4.18 -4.18 -3.21
CA ASP A 95 -5.64 -4.16 -3.09
C ASP A 95 -6.21 -2.77 -3.33
N ALA A 96 -5.53 -1.74 -2.82
CA ALA A 96 -5.80 -0.35 -3.19
C ALA A 96 -4.56 0.54 -3.05
N ILE A 97 -4.49 1.55 -3.92
CA ILE A 97 -3.65 2.73 -3.75
C ILE A 97 -4.58 3.87 -3.32
N LEU A 98 -4.28 4.49 -2.20
CA LEU A 98 -4.96 5.68 -1.70
C LEU A 98 -4.08 6.89 -2.03
N ILE A 99 -4.65 7.92 -2.63
CA ILE A 99 -3.94 9.16 -2.93
C ILE A 99 -4.44 10.24 -1.98
N SER A 100 -3.52 10.82 -1.21
CA SER A 100 -3.86 11.91 -0.31
C SER A 100 -4.27 13.16 -1.09
N HIS A 101 -3.49 13.54 -2.08
CA HIS A 101 -3.73 14.67 -2.98
C HIS A 101 -2.91 14.52 -4.27
N THR A 102 -3.00 15.46 -5.20
CA THR A 102 -2.53 15.29 -6.57
C THR A 102 -1.17 15.90 -6.88
N ASP A 103 -0.44 16.39 -5.88
CA ASP A 103 0.90 16.93 -6.09
C ASP A 103 1.89 15.85 -6.55
N ASN A 104 2.87 16.25 -7.34
CA ASN A 104 3.77 15.34 -8.04
C ASN A 104 4.56 14.42 -7.09
N ASP A 105 4.88 14.88 -5.91
CA ASP A 105 5.58 14.13 -4.87
C ASP A 105 4.70 13.09 -4.15
N HIS A 106 3.42 13.01 -4.50
CA HIS A 106 2.50 11.97 -4.04
C HIS A 106 2.07 11.03 -5.18
N ILE A 107 2.12 11.47 -6.45
CA ILE A 107 1.54 10.69 -7.55
C ILE A 107 2.51 10.22 -8.62
N SER A 108 3.70 10.82 -8.76
CA SER A 108 4.59 10.58 -9.92
C SER A 108 4.96 9.10 -10.14
N GLY A 109 5.26 8.37 -9.09
CA GLY A 109 5.54 6.94 -9.17
C GLY A 109 4.30 6.09 -9.41
N VAL A 110 3.12 6.52 -8.93
CA VAL A 110 1.86 5.83 -9.18
C VAL A 110 1.49 5.94 -10.67
N LEU A 111 1.62 7.12 -11.26
CA LEU A 111 1.43 7.34 -12.71
C LEU A 111 2.37 6.45 -13.54
N GLU A 112 3.63 6.35 -13.13
CA GLU A 112 4.63 5.48 -13.76
C GLU A 112 4.27 4.00 -13.59
N LEU A 113 3.78 3.58 -12.41
CA LEU A 113 3.35 2.20 -12.15
C LEU A 113 2.19 1.80 -13.07
N PHE A 114 1.20 2.67 -13.26
CA PHE A 114 0.10 2.41 -14.19
C PHE A 114 0.56 2.30 -15.64
N ASP A 115 1.54 3.10 -16.07
CA ASP A 115 2.15 2.94 -17.40
C ASP A 115 2.85 1.58 -17.55
N TYR A 116 3.58 1.12 -16.53
CA TYR A 116 4.20 -0.22 -16.55
C TYR A 116 3.18 -1.35 -16.55
N MET A 117 2.07 -1.22 -15.84
CA MET A 117 0.99 -2.19 -15.87
C MET A 117 0.35 -2.25 -17.27
N ARG A 118 0.00 -1.10 -17.84
CA ARG A 118 -0.61 -0.98 -19.18
C ARG A 118 0.28 -1.56 -20.27
N THR A 119 1.59 -1.36 -20.17
CA THR A 119 2.57 -1.85 -21.16
C THR A 119 3.12 -3.24 -20.84
N HIS A 120 2.57 -3.93 -19.85
CA HIS A 120 3.01 -5.27 -19.40
C HIS A 120 4.49 -5.35 -18.99
N LEU A 121 5.09 -4.25 -18.56
CA LEU A 121 6.47 -4.21 -18.04
C LEU A 121 6.57 -4.67 -16.59
N THR A 122 5.46 -4.89 -15.93
CA THR A 122 5.38 -5.48 -14.60
C THR A 122 4.28 -6.54 -14.52
N SER A 123 4.45 -7.52 -13.62
CA SER A 123 3.41 -8.48 -13.23
C SER A 123 2.62 -8.02 -12.00
N VAL A 124 3.02 -6.94 -11.35
CA VAL A 124 2.27 -6.34 -10.25
C VAL A 124 0.94 -5.81 -10.78
N ARG A 125 -0.11 -6.03 -10.01
CA ARG A 125 -1.46 -5.54 -10.31
C ARG A 125 -1.99 -4.68 -9.18
N VAL A 126 -2.71 -3.63 -9.52
CA VAL A 126 -3.47 -2.78 -8.61
C VAL A 126 -4.95 -3.05 -8.88
N LYS A 127 -5.74 -3.31 -7.83
CA LYS A 127 -7.18 -3.54 -7.98
C LYS A 127 -7.95 -2.22 -7.99
N ASN A 128 -7.65 -1.36 -7.03
CA ASN A 128 -8.39 -0.12 -6.82
C ASN A 128 -7.43 1.07 -6.68
N LEU A 129 -7.87 2.21 -7.19
CA LEU A 129 -7.32 3.53 -6.90
C LEU A 129 -8.40 4.32 -6.16
N ILE A 130 -8.08 4.86 -4.99
CA ILE A 130 -8.98 5.67 -4.18
C ILE A 130 -8.45 7.09 -4.15
N LEU A 131 -9.25 8.02 -4.66
CA LEU A 131 -8.94 9.44 -4.76
C LEU A 131 -9.84 10.25 -3.81
N PRO A 132 -9.42 11.42 -3.34
CA PRO A 132 -10.30 12.30 -2.58
C PRO A 132 -11.54 12.70 -3.41
N GLU A 133 -12.71 12.78 -2.75
CA GLU A 133 -13.94 13.19 -3.44
C GLU A 133 -13.97 14.71 -3.62
N TRP A 134 -13.37 15.18 -4.70
CA TRP A 134 -13.41 16.59 -5.08
C TRP A 134 -14.49 16.86 -6.13
N THR A 135 -15.10 18.06 -6.04
CA THR A 135 -16.12 18.52 -6.99
C THR A 135 -15.53 19.25 -8.21
N GLN A 136 -14.32 19.77 -8.07
CA GLN A 136 -13.58 20.49 -9.11
C GLN A 136 -12.13 19.96 -9.18
N PRO A 137 -11.94 18.67 -9.58
CA PRO A 137 -10.63 18.07 -9.63
C PRO A 137 -9.74 18.75 -10.68
N ASP A 138 -8.45 18.79 -10.42
CA ASP A 138 -7.43 19.34 -11.30
C ASP A 138 -7.03 18.39 -12.46
N ASP A 139 -6.16 18.85 -13.34
CA ASP A 139 -5.67 18.05 -14.49
C ASP A 139 -4.86 16.82 -14.02
N ALA A 140 -4.13 16.91 -12.93
CA ALA A 140 -3.35 15.80 -12.38
C ALA A 140 -4.26 14.69 -11.85
N TYR A 141 -5.37 15.06 -11.22
CA TYR A 141 -6.42 14.12 -10.82
C TYR A 141 -6.99 13.37 -12.03
N GLN A 142 -7.34 14.13 -13.10
CA GLN A 142 -7.88 13.50 -14.32
C GLN A 142 -6.85 12.57 -14.96
N GLN A 143 -5.58 12.95 -14.98
CA GLN A 143 -4.49 12.10 -15.48
C GLN A 143 -4.37 10.79 -14.71
N LEU A 144 -4.51 10.82 -13.36
CA LEU A 144 -4.53 9.62 -12.53
C LEU A 144 -5.70 8.70 -12.90
N VAL A 145 -6.90 9.27 -13.05
CA VAL A 145 -8.10 8.52 -13.46
C VAL A 145 -7.89 7.84 -14.81
N ASP A 146 -7.44 8.59 -15.80
CA ASP A 146 -7.25 8.08 -17.16
C ASP A 146 -6.21 6.95 -17.21
N LYS A 147 -5.06 7.12 -16.53
CA LYS A 147 -4.01 6.11 -16.50
C LYS A 147 -4.43 4.86 -15.70
N ALA A 148 -5.12 5.03 -14.58
CA ALA A 148 -5.65 3.92 -13.80
C ALA A 148 -6.64 3.08 -14.63
N GLN A 149 -7.60 3.72 -15.29
CA GLN A 149 -8.57 3.05 -16.16
C GLN A 149 -7.90 2.35 -17.34
N ALA A 150 -6.92 2.99 -17.97
CA ALA A 150 -6.14 2.39 -19.08
C ALA A 150 -5.31 1.19 -18.61
N ALA A 151 -4.95 1.11 -17.33
CA ALA A 151 -4.26 -0.01 -16.69
C ALA A 151 -5.22 -1.08 -16.13
N GLY A 152 -6.53 -0.91 -16.27
CA GLY A 152 -7.55 -1.84 -15.76
C GLY A 152 -7.78 -1.74 -14.26
N VAL A 153 -7.46 -0.60 -13.65
CA VAL A 153 -7.65 -0.33 -12.21
C VAL A 153 -9.04 0.29 -11.99
N ASN A 154 -9.75 -0.20 -10.97
CA ASN A 154 -11.03 0.40 -10.58
C ASN A 154 -10.81 1.70 -9.80
N VAL A 155 -11.43 2.79 -10.25
CA VAL A 155 -11.30 4.10 -9.59
C VAL A 155 -12.48 4.35 -8.69
N GLN A 156 -12.19 4.69 -7.44
CA GLN A 156 -13.16 5.02 -6.40
C GLN A 156 -12.83 6.38 -5.79
N LYS A 157 -13.81 6.97 -5.11
CA LYS A 157 -13.64 8.21 -4.37
C LYS A 157 -13.82 7.92 -2.89
N GLY A 158 -13.00 8.57 -2.05
CA GLY A 158 -13.08 8.50 -0.60
C GLY A 158 -13.40 9.87 -0.02
N ARG A 159 -14.22 9.89 1.01
CA ARG A 159 -14.60 11.13 1.73
C ARG A 159 -14.83 10.83 3.19
N LYS A 160 -14.86 11.88 3.97
CA LYS A 160 -15.14 11.83 5.40
C LYS A 160 -16.37 10.99 5.74
N GLY A 161 -16.20 10.16 6.76
CA GLY A 161 -17.24 9.26 7.28
C GLY A 161 -17.38 7.92 6.56
N GLU A 162 -16.71 7.73 5.41
CA GLU A 162 -16.62 6.42 4.77
C GLU A 162 -15.49 5.60 5.38
N GLN A 163 -15.62 4.27 5.29
CA GLN A 163 -14.60 3.35 5.76
C GLN A 163 -14.54 2.09 4.90
N ILE A 164 -13.36 1.48 4.85
CA ILE A 164 -13.12 0.18 4.23
C ILE A 164 -12.86 -0.82 5.34
N ALA A 165 -13.80 -1.75 5.54
CA ALA A 165 -13.66 -2.82 6.52
C ALA A 165 -12.84 -3.98 5.94
N LEU A 166 -11.80 -4.44 6.64
CA LEU A 166 -10.82 -5.42 6.20
C LEU A 166 -10.59 -6.50 7.28
N GLY A 167 -11.65 -7.18 7.67
CA GLY A 167 -11.62 -8.15 8.76
C GLY A 167 -11.41 -7.48 10.12
N LYS A 168 -10.20 -7.59 10.68
CA LYS A 168 -9.84 -6.93 11.95
C LYS A 168 -9.27 -5.53 11.77
N ALA A 169 -9.03 -5.12 10.52
CA ALA A 169 -8.57 -3.77 10.19
C ALA A 169 -9.69 -2.94 9.61
N SER A 170 -9.59 -1.63 9.73
CA SER A 170 -10.39 -0.69 8.98
C SER A 170 -9.57 0.54 8.57
N LEU A 171 -9.88 1.09 7.40
CA LEU A 171 -9.39 2.38 6.94
C LEU A 171 -10.57 3.33 6.95
N ARG A 172 -10.52 4.34 7.80
CA ARG A 172 -11.54 5.39 7.92
C ARG A 172 -11.04 6.68 7.30
N PHE A 173 -11.87 7.30 6.47
CA PHE A 173 -11.56 8.60 5.87
C PHE A 173 -12.06 9.72 6.76
N LEU A 174 -11.15 10.60 7.17
CA LEU A 174 -11.42 11.76 8.02
C LEU A 174 -11.55 13.06 7.22
N SER A 175 -10.99 13.08 6.01
CA SER A 175 -11.03 14.17 5.02
C SER A 175 -11.00 13.55 3.61
N PRO A 176 -11.51 14.24 2.56
CA PRO A 176 -12.20 15.54 2.59
C PRO A 176 -13.67 15.45 3.01
N ASP A 177 -14.24 16.58 3.42
CA ASP A 177 -15.68 16.70 3.63
C ASP A 177 -16.46 16.57 2.32
N ARG A 178 -17.74 16.19 2.41
CA ARG A 178 -18.60 16.10 1.24
C ARG A 178 -18.77 17.48 0.58
N GLY A 179 -18.53 17.55 -0.73
CA GLY A 179 -18.69 18.79 -1.50
C GLY A 179 -17.43 19.66 -1.51
N THR A 180 -16.33 19.22 -0.92
CA THR A 180 -15.03 19.88 -1.01
C THR A 180 -14.66 20.12 -2.47
N ALA A 181 -14.13 21.30 -2.76
CA ALA A 181 -13.82 21.69 -4.13
C ALA A 181 -12.57 20.98 -4.69
N GLY A 182 -11.51 20.84 -3.89
CA GLY A 182 -10.20 20.38 -4.34
C GLY A 182 -9.38 21.51 -4.95
N THR A 183 -9.66 22.75 -4.56
CA THR A 183 -8.94 23.93 -5.09
C THR A 183 -7.63 24.20 -4.36
N ASP A 184 -7.51 23.72 -3.12
CA ASP A 184 -6.26 23.61 -2.39
C ASP A 184 -5.98 22.12 -2.16
N ALA A 185 -5.12 21.54 -2.99
CA ALA A 185 -4.88 20.11 -3.01
C ALA A 185 -4.38 19.60 -1.64
N ASN A 186 -3.59 20.40 -0.92
CA ASN A 186 -3.09 20.07 0.40
C ASN A 186 -4.21 20.09 1.44
N GLU A 187 -4.85 21.26 1.64
CA GLU A 187 -5.90 21.41 2.66
C GLU A 187 -7.16 20.55 2.37
N ASP A 188 -7.46 20.33 1.09
CA ASP A 188 -8.57 19.48 0.64
C ASP A 188 -8.17 17.99 0.52
N GLY A 189 -6.99 17.61 1.02
CA GLY A 189 -6.41 16.30 0.91
C GLY A 189 -7.13 15.22 1.73
N MET A 190 -6.86 13.96 1.37
CA MET A 190 -7.40 12.81 2.06
C MET A 190 -6.59 12.52 3.33
N VAL A 191 -7.27 12.43 4.46
CA VAL A 191 -6.73 11.96 5.73
C VAL A 191 -7.32 10.60 6.04
N VAL A 192 -6.44 9.64 6.36
CA VAL A 192 -6.83 8.24 6.60
C VAL A 192 -6.36 7.81 7.98
N GLU A 193 -7.27 7.20 8.72
CA GLU A 193 -6.98 6.48 9.95
C GLU A 193 -7.05 4.97 9.69
N LEU A 194 -6.00 4.27 10.07
CA LEU A 194 -5.94 2.81 10.08
C LEU A 194 -6.14 2.30 11.50
N THR A 195 -7.11 1.44 11.70
CA THR A 195 -7.23 0.67 12.95
C THR A 195 -6.95 -0.81 12.68
N TYR A 196 -6.22 -1.47 13.61
CA TYR A 196 -5.99 -2.91 13.57
C TYR A 196 -5.89 -3.46 15.00
N GLY A 197 -6.94 -4.10 15.48
CA GLY A 197 -6.99 -4.52 16.89
C GLY A 197 -6.94 -3.33 17.83
N GLY A 198 -5.86 -3.20 18.61
CA GLY A 198 -5.62 -2.04 19.48
C GLY A 198 -4.64 -1.03 18.89
N PHE A 199 -4.21 -1.19 17.64
CA PHE A 199 -3.31 -0.27 16.96
C PHE A 199 -4.09 0.78 16.17
N GLU A 200 -3.64 2.04 16.26
CA GLU A 200 -4.18 3.19 15.53
C GLU A 200 -3.06 3.97 14.82
N GLY A 201 -3.21 4.15 13.51
CA GLY A 201 -2.26 4.89 12.68
C GLY A 201 -2.94 5.98 11.89
N LEU A 202 -2.38 7.20 11.92
CA LEU A 202 -2.92 8.36 11.24
C LEU A 202 -2.00 8.82 10.10
N PHE A 203 -2.58 8.95 8.90
CA PHE A 203 -1.91 9.37 7.68
C PHE A 203 -2.56 10.65 7.18
N THR A 204 -1.84 11.75 7.31
CA THR A 204 -2.38 13.10 7.12
C THR A 204 -2.13 13.68 5.72
N GLY A 205 -1.36 12.96 4.87
CA GLY A 205 -0.89 13.56 3.62
C GLY A 205 -0.17 14.88 3.89
N ASP A 206 -0.54 15.92 3.18
CA ASP A 206 0.06 17.25 3.29
C ASP A 206 -0.91 18.33 3.80
N ILE A 207 -1.97 17.89 4.54
CA ILE A 207 -2.88 18.87 5.17
C ILE A 207 -2.11 19.83 6.07
N GLY A 208 -2.56 21.07 6.09
CA GLY A 208 -2.02 22.10 6.95
C GLY A 208 -2.82 22.29 8.23
N THR A 209 -2.38 23.26 9.02
CA THR A 209 -2.93 23.57 10.35
C THR A 209 -4.44 23.86 10.32
N GLU A 210 -4.98 24.38 9.23
CA GLU A 210 -6.40 24.70 9.14
C GLU A 210 -7.24 23.42 9.15
N THR A 211 -6.89 22.44 8.34
CA THR A 211 -7.58 21.15 8.27
C THR A 211 -7.31 20.31 9.52
N GLU A 212 -6.08 20.31 10.05
CA GLU A 212 -5.77 19.67 11.35
C GLU A 212 -6.71 20.14 12.46
N LYS A 213 -6.94 21.45 12.58
CA LYS A 213 -7.84 22.01 13.60
C LYS A 213 -9.30 21.63 13.40
N LYS A 214 -9.75 21.47 12.16
CA LYS A 214 -11.09 20.96 11.86
C LYS A 214 -11.29 19.50 12.31
N LEU A 215 -10.21 18.70 12.28
CA LEU A 215 -10.25 17.28 12.63
C LEU A 215 -10.17 17.03 14.15
N LEU A 216 -9.68 17.97 14.96
CA LEU A 216 -9.48 17.78 16.41
C LEU A 216 -10.66 17.14 17.16
N PRO A 217 -11.95 17.48 16.87
CA PRO A 217 -13.07 16.87 17.59
C PRO A 217 -13.30 15.39 17.32
N GLU A 218 -12.64 14.82 16.29
CA GLU A 218 -12.81 13.45 15.83
C GLU A 218 -11.57 12.59 16.05
N LEU A 219 -10.49 13.20 16.54
CA LEU A 219 -9.19 12.53 16.76
C LEU A 219 -9.05 12.12 18.22
N GLU A 220 -8.37 11.00 18.39
CA GLU A 220 -7.91 10.49 19.68
C GLU A 220 -6.38 10.28 19.61
N ASP A 221 -5.75 9.77 20.67
CA ASP A 221 -4.34 9.41 20.63
C ASP A 221 -4.10 8.24 19.66
N VAL A 222 -2.94 8.25 19.00
CA VAL A 222 -2.59 7.25 17.98
C VAL A 222 -1.21 6.64 18.27
N ASP A 223 -1.00 5.40 17.89
CA ASP A 223 0.32 4.75 17.99
C ASP A 223 1.29 5.27 16.91
N PHE A 224 0.78 5.59 15.72
CA PHE A 224 1.59 6.00 14.58
C PHE A 224 1.02 7.25 13.90
N LEU A 225 1.90 8.22 13.63
CA LEU A 225 1.60 9.41 12.85
C LEU A 225 2.55 9.53 11.66
N LYS A 226 2.01 9.59 10.42
CA LYS A 226 2.73 10.19 9.31
C LYS A 226 2.60 11.71 9.44
N VAL A 227 3.71 12.37 9.74
CA VAL A 227 3.77 13.83 9.93
C VAL A 227 3.37 14.55 8.65
N GLY A 228 2.48 15.52 8.76
CA GLY A 228 1.92 16.24 7.63
C GLY A 228 2.96 17.04 6.85
N HIS A 229 2.76 17.14 5.55
CA HIS A 229 3.46 18.03 4.63
C HIS A 229 4.99 18.00 4.81
N HIS A 230 5.56 16.79 4.88
CA HIS A 230 6.99 16.51 5.01
C HIS A 230 7.68 17.23 6.18
N GLY A 231 6.92 17.54 7.26
CA GLY A 231 7.41 18.30 8.41
C GLY A 231 7.45 19.81 8.17
N SER A 232 6.61 20.30 7.29
CA SER A 232 6.44 21.76 7.07
C SER A 232 6.05 22.47 8.36
N ARG A 233 6.57 23.67 8.55
CA ARG A 233 6.16 24.53 9.68
C ARG A 233 4.70 24.96 9.66
N TYR A 234 3.97 24.69 8.58
CA TYR A 234 2.56 25.02 8.41
C TYR A 234 1.64 23.83 8.66
N SER A 235 2.19 22.71 9.10
CA SER A 235 1.47 21.49 9.45
C SER A 235 1.94 20.97 10.80
N THR A 236 1.23 19.97 11.33
CA THR A 236 1.53 19.29 12.60
C THR A 236 1.63 20.29 13.75
N CYS A 237 0.56 21.09 13.90
CA CYS A 237 0.51 22.13 14.94
C CYS A 237 0.45 21.55 16.35
N GLN A 238 0.80 22.36 17.36
CA GLN A 238 0.86 21.90 18.75
C GLN A 238 -0.48 21.36 19.25
N GLU A 239 -1.58 22.04 18.93
CA GLU A 239 -2.93 21.63 19.32
C GLU A 239 -3.29 20.25 18.76
N PHE A 240 -2.85 19.95 17.53
CA PHE A 240 -3.02 18.66 16.91
C PHE A 240 -2.19 17.60 17.63
N LEU A 241 -0.92 17.85 17.92
CA LEU A 241 -0.04 16.94 18.65
C LEU A 241 -0.53 16.68 20.10
N ASP A 242 -1.13 17.67 20.74
CA ASP A 242 -1.67 17.54 22.11
C ASP A 242 -2.87 16.56 22.15
N VAL A 243 -3.57 16.38 21.03
CA VAL A 243 -4.67 15.42 20.88
C VAL A 243 -4.15 14.05 20.45
N VAL A 244 -3.42 13.98 19.33
CA VAL A 244 -3.03 12.69 18.74
C VAL A 244 -1.88 11.98 19.46
N ARG A 245 -1.02 12.68 20.18
CA ARG A 245 0.05 12.17 21.04
C ARG A 245 0.73 10.88 20.54
N PRO A 246 1.26 10.86 19.32
CA PRO A 246 1.71 9.62 18.70
C PRO A 246 2.86 8.98 19.46
N GLU A 247 2.86 7.63 19.60
CA GLU A 247 4.02 6.90 20.12
C GLU A 247 5.21 6.93 19.15
N LEU A 248 4.89 6.90 17.84
CA LEU A 248 5.86 7.00 16.74
C LEU A 248 5.39 7.98 15.69
N ALA A 249 6.19 9.01 15.40
CA ALA A 249 5.96 9.93 14.30
C ALA A 249 7.04 9.75 13.22
N VAL A 250 6.63 9.68 11.95
CA VAL A 250 7.54 9.55 10.81
C VAL A 250 7.42 10.76 9.90
N VAL A 251 8.55 11.37 9.58
CA VAL A 251 8.68 12.44 8.58
C VAL A 251 9.30 11.86 7.33
N SER A 252 8.62 11.96 6.20
CA SER A 252 9.15 11.58 4.88
C SER A 252 9.63 12.85 4.18
N CYS A 253 10.92 13.05 4.09
CA CYS A 253 11.50 14.24 3.45
C CYS A 253 12.87 13.92 2.85
N SER A 254 13.35 14.78 1.95
CA SER A 254 14.74 14.74 1.50
C SER A 254 15.66 15.45 2.48
N ALA A 255 16.89 14.96 2.60
CA ALA A 255 17.97 15.63 3.31
C ALA A 255 18.53 16.82 2.51
#